data_2be9f5ac79402b7b4b9845cd74306ee6
#
_entry.id   2be9f5ac79402b7b4b9845cd74306ee6
#
_cell.length_a   1.000
_cell.length_b   1.000
_cell.length_c   1.000
_cell.angle_alpha   90.00
_cell.angle_beta   90.00
_cell.angle_gamma   90.00
#
_symmetry.space_group_name_H-M   'P 1'
#
loop_
_entity.id
_entity.type
_entity.pdbx_description
1 polymer ?
#
loop_
_entity_poly.entity_id
_entity_poly.type
_entity_poly.pdbx_seq_one_letter_code
_entity_poly.pdbx_strand_id
1 'polypeptide(L)'
;DGSADLVTSLFALTLPEEFRRVLKEGGYYFQVLAAQDHLLGLKSIIYDQLNFKEKDTVPQLPGFSLVKSVPVRFSFAVEGKQVQNLFSMTPHVFRIGKAGAERLKQTEALTDTASCVLNVYRRD
;
A
#
# COMPACT_ATOMS: atom_id res chain seq x y z
N ASP A 1 -3.43 -12.66 -23.68
CA ASP A 1 -4.55 -11.75 -23.87
C ASP A 1 -5.86 -12.43 -23.50
N GLY A 2 -6.59 -11.84 -22.56
CA GLY A 2 -7.88 -12.38 -22.16
C GLY A 2 -7.84 -13.77 -21.54
N SER A 3 -6.75 -14.12 -20.85
CA SER A 3 -6.55 -15.46 -20.30
C SER A 3 -6.72 -15.51 -18.79
N ALA A 4 -6.73 -14.36 -18.11
CA ALA A 4 -6.82 -14.31 -16.66
C ALA A 4 -8.24 -14.00 -16.19
N ASP A 5 -8.65 -14.66 -15.12
CA ASP A 5 -9.93 -14.39 -14.47
C ASP A 5 -9.81 -13.28 -13.42
N LEU A 6 -8.61 -13.15 -12.83
CA LEU A 6 -8.34 -12.22 -11.74
C LEU A 6 -6.90 -11.70 -11.84
N VAL A 7 -6.73 -10.40 -11.63
CA VAL A 7 -5.43 -9.76 -11.41
C VAL A 7 -5.44 -9.12 -10.04
N THR A 8 -4.37 -9.25 -9.29
CA THR A 8 -4.21 -8.59 -7.99
C THR A 8 -2.98 -7.68 -8.01
N SER A 9 -3.09 -6.57 -7.31
CA SER A 9 -1.99 -5.61 -7.14
C SER A 9 -2.02 -5.09 -5.71
N LEU A 10 -0.99 -5.45 -4.94
CA LEU A 10 -0.91 -5.09 -3.52
C LEU A 10 0.24 -4.11 -3.31
N PHE A 11 -0.09 -2.86 -3.02
CA PHE A 11 0.89 -1.79 -2.81
C PHE A 11 1.86 -1.64 -3.99
N ALA A 12 1.35 -1.80 -5.20
CA ALA A 12 2.16 -1.82 -6.42
C ALA A 12 1.59 -0.86 -7.46
N LEU A 13 2.39 -0.62 -8.49
CA LEU A 13 2.00 0.24 -9.60
C LEU A 13 0.80 -0.36 -10.35
N THR A 14 -0.16 0.49 -10.65
CA THR A 14 -1.34 0.11 -11.43
C THR A 14 -1.08 0.40 -12.91
N LEU A 15 -1.25 -0.62 -13.75
CA LEU A 15 -1.09 -0.55 -15.20
C LEU A 15 -2.42 -0.97 -15.86
N PRO A 16 -3.41 -0.06 -15.91
CA PRO A 16 -4.78 -0.44 -16.32
C PRO A 16 -4.84 -1.08 -17.70
N GLU A 17 -4.10 -0.57 -18.67
CA GLU A 17 -4.11 -1.10 -20.05
C GLU A 17 -3.63 -2.55 -20.09
N GLU A 18 -2.52 -2.86 -19.39
CA GLU A 18 -1.97 -4.22 -19.34
C GLU A 18 -2.88 -5.16 -18.57
N PHE A 19 -3.43 -4.72 -17.46
CA PHE A 19 -4.36 -5.54 -16.68
C PHE A 19 -5.63 -5.83 -17.47
N ARG A 20 -6.13 -4.84 -18.20
CA ARG A 20 -7.28 -5.01 -19.09
C ARG A 20 -6.97 -6.00 -20.20
N ARG A 21 -5.77 -5.92 -20.77
CA ARG A 21 -5.34 -6.81 -21.86
C ARG A 21 -5.33 -8.28 -21.42
N VAL A 22 -4.79 -8.58 -20.23
CA VAL A 22 -4.65 -9.97 -19.78
C VAL A 22 -5.93 -10.54 -19.19
N LEU A 23 -6.82 -9.70 -18.67
CA LEU A 23 -8.08 -10.13 -18.08
C LEU A 23 -9.11 -10.52 -19.14
N LYS A 24 -9.88 -11.55 -18.84
CA LYS A 24 -11.10 -11.84 -19.59
C LYS A 24 -12.11 -10.72 -19.40
N GLU A 25 -12.96 -10.50 -20.39
CA GLU A 25 -14.11 -9.62 -20.26
C GLU A 25 -14.94 -10.06 -19.05
N GLY A 26 -15.29 -9.12 -18.18
CA GLY A 26 -15.97 -9.42 -16.91
C GLY A 26 -15.06 -9.96 -15.82
N GLY A 27 -13.76 -10.10 -16.07
CA GLY A 27 -12.78 -10.48 -15.05
C GLY A 27 -12.58 -9.40 -14.01
N TYR A 28 -11.96 -9.74 -12.88
CA TYR A 28 -11.82 -8.83 -11.75
C TYR A 28 -10.38 -8.38 -11.55
N TYR A 29 -10.24 -7.13 -11.10
CA TYR A 29 -8.98 -6.57 -10.65
C TYR A 29 -9.12 -6.14 -9.19
N PHE A 30 -8.27 -6.72 -8.31
CA PHE A 30 -8.22 -6.38 -6.89
C PHE A 30 -6.98 -5.52 -6.66
N GLN A 31 -7.22 -4.32 -6.16
CA GLN A 31 -6.17 -3.34 -5.89
C GLN A 31 -6.16 -3.00 -4.40
N VAL A 32 -4.98 -3.06 -3.77
CA VAL A 32 -4.82 -2.57 -2.40
C VAL A 32 -3.85 -1.39 -2.41
N LEU A 33 -4.33 -0.26 -1.92
CA LEU A 33 -3.54 0.98 -1.81
C LEU A 33 -3.42 1.39 -0.35
N ALA A 34 -2.25 1.93 0.00
CA ALA A 34 -2.05 2.51 1.32
C ALA A 34 -2.89 3.78 1.47
N ALA A 35 -3.60 3.91 2.58
CA ALA A 35 -4.29 5.14 2.93
C ALA A 35 -3.30 6.17 3.49
N GLN A 36 -3.76 7.39 3.65
CA GLN A 36 -2.91 8.51 4.11
C GLN A 36 -2.31 8.26 5.49
N ASP A 37 -3.03 7.58 6.37
CA ASP A 37 -2.62 7.30 7.74
C ASP A 37 -1.94 5.95 7.92
N HIS A 38 -1.52 5.30 6.82
CA HIS A 38 -0.83 4.01 6.86
C HIS A 38 0.58 4.16 7.42
N LEU A 39 0.91 3.37 8.45
CA LEU A 39 2.24 3.29 9.07
C LEU A 39 2.79 4.66 9.54
N LEU A 40 1.93 5.51 10.11
CA LEU A 40 2.36 6.82 10.60
C LEU A 40 3.37 6.71 11.74
N GLY A 41 3.28 5.67 12.59
CA GLY A 41 4.23 5.44 13.65
C GLY A 41 5.64 5.21 13.13
N LEU A 42 5.78 4.34 12.14
CA LEU A 42 7.06 4.09 11.48
C LEU A 42 7.59 5.35 10.78
N LYS A 43 6.73 6.03 10.03
CA LYS A 43 7.11 7.26 9.32
C LYS A 43 7.59 8.35 10.26
N SER A 44 6.98 8.47 11.44
CA SER A 44 7.39 9.47 12.45
C SER A 44 8.77 9.20 13.02
N ILE A 45 9.22 7.95 13.01
CA ILE A 45 10.56 7.58 13.46
C ILE A 45 11.61 7.95 12.41
N ILE A 46 11.34 7.66 11.14
CA ILE A 46 12.32 7.76 10.07
C ILE A 46 12.37 9.13 9.40
N TYR A 47 11.32 9.94 9.52
CA TYR A 47 11.25 11.27 8.91
C TYR A 47 11.08 12.34 9.98
N ASP A 48 11.78 13.49 9.80
CA ASP A 48 11.65 14.64 10.70
C ASP A 48 10.30 15.34 10.55
N GLN A 49 9.75 15.34 9.33
CA GLN A 49 8.46 15.93 9.02
C GLN A 49 7.64 14.98 8.17
N LEU A 50 6.36 14.90 8.49
CA LEU A 50 5.43 14.10 7.71
C LEU A 50 4.69 15.01 6.72
N ASN A 51 4.83 14.69 5.44
CA ASN A 51 4.07 15.34 4.38
C ASN A 51 2.79 14.57 4.13
N PHE A 52 1.67 15.16 4.52
CA PHE A 52 0.35 14.61 4.25
C PHE A 52 -0.13 15.14 2.91
N LYS A 53 0.07 14.34 1.87
CA LYS A 53 -0.53 14.60 0.57
C LYS A 53 -1.84 13.84 0.50
N GLU A 54 -2.87 14.54 0.06
CA GLU A 54 -4.13 13.89 -0.23
C GLU A 54 -3.91 12.82 -1.31
N LYS A 55 -4.39 11.60 -1.05
CA LYS A 55 -4.27 10.48 -1.97
C LYS A 55 -5.63 10.09 -2.49
N ASP A 56 -5.73 9.88 -3.79
CA ASP A 56 -6.89 9.22 -4.37
C ASP A 56 -6.75 7.71 -4.13
N THR A 57 -7.47 7.19 -3.15
CA THR A 57 -7.45 5.77 -2.80
C THR A 57 -8.48 4.94 -3.56
N VAL A 58 -9.30 5.59 -4.39
CA VAL A 58 -10.29 4.92 -5.24
C VAL A 58 -10.24 5.52 -6.65
N PRO A 59 -9.13 5.29 -7.38
CA PRO A 59 -8.98 5.91 -8.70
C PRO A 59 -9.95 5.33 -9.72
N GLN A 60 -10.34 6.17 -10.68
CA GLN A 60 -11.05 5.70 -11.86
C GLN A 60 -10.06 5.08 -12.84
N LEU A 61 -10.37 3.87 -13.29
CA LEU A 61 -9.50 3.14 -14.22
C LEU A 61 -10.21 2.96 -15.57
N PRO A 62 -9.58 3.43 -16.68
CA PRO A 62 -10.18 3.25 -18.00
C PRO A 62 -10.41 1.77 -18.32
N GLY A 63 -11.60 1.44 -18.79
CA GLY A 63 -11.98 0.06 -19.13
C GLY A 63 -12.41 -0.80 -17.96
N PHE A 64 -12.53 -0.20 -16.77
CA PHE A 64 -12.95 -0.89 -15.55
C PHE A 64 -14.11 -0.17 -14.88
N SER A 65 -14.96 -0.95 -14.22
CA SER A 65 -16.03 -0.43 -13.36
C SER A 65 -15.74 -0.80 -11.92
N LEU A 66 -15.83 0.16 -11.01
CA LEU A 66 -15.65 -0.10 -9.59
C LEU A 66 -16.87 -0.87 -9.05
N VAL A 67 -16.61 -2.04 -8.49
CA VAL A 67 -17.65 -2.88 -7.88
C VAL A 67 -17.79 -2.57 -6.40
N LYS A 68 -16.65 -2.45 -5.70
CA LYS A 68 -16.64 -2.29 -4.24
C LYS A 68 -15.32 -1.67 -3.80
N SER A 69 -15.39 -0.90 -2.72
CA SER A 69 -14.22 -0.35 -2.04
C SER A 69 -14.37 -0.63 -0.55
N VAL A 70 -13.37 -1.27 0.04
CA VAL A 70 -13.39 -1.68 1.44
C VAL A 70 -12.18 -1.09 2.17
N PRO A 71 -12.39 -0.26 3.19
CA PRO A 71 -11.29 0.16 4.05
C PRO A 71 -10.84 -1.00 4.94
N VAL A 72 -9.54 -1.16 5.07
CA VAL A 72 -8.94 -2.16 5.95
C VAL A 72 -8.00 -1.44 6.90
N ARG A 73 -8.31 -1.48 8.19
CA ARG A 73 -7.53 -0.76 9.19
C ARG A 73 -7.41 -1.61 10.44
N PHE A 74 -6.18 -1.81 10.91
CA PHE A 74 -5.92 -2.54 12.15
C PHE A 74 -4.62 -2.05 12.79
N SER A 75 -4.55 -2.18 14.10
CA SER A 75 -3.35 -1.87 14.87
C SER A 75 -2.55 -3.15 15.13
N PHE A 76 -1.24 -3.01 15.18
CA PHE A 76 -0.33 -4.11 15.45
C PHE A 76 0.88 -3.62 16.26
N ALA A 77 1.57 -4.55 16.90
CA ALA A 77 2.79 -4.25 17.63
C ALA A 77 3.92 -5.15 17.13
N VAL A 78 5.09 -4.58 16.99
CA VAL A 78 6.32 -5.29 16.58
C VAL A 78 7.44 -4.91 17.54
N GLU A 79 8.39 -5.81 17.74
CA GLU A 79 9.54 -5.57 18.61
C GLU A 79 10.80 -6.23 18.10
N GLY A 80 11.94 -5.71 18.54
CA GLY A 80 13.24 -6.26 18.17
C GLY A 80 13.48 -6.22 16.65
N LYS A 81 13.89 -7.35 16.09
CA LYS A 81 14.15 -7.48 14.65
C LYS A 81 12.91 -7.24 13.79
N GLN A 82 11.71 -7.42 14.34
CA GLN A 82 10.47 -7.18 13.62
C GLN A 82 10.33 -5.73 13.16
N VAL A 83 10.86 -4.79 13.93
CA VAL A 83 10.86 -3.36 13.55
C VAL A 83 11.65 -3.16 12.26
N GLN A 84 12.85 -3.74 12.17
CA GLN A 84 13.68 -3.67 10.98
C GLN A 84 13.05 -4.40 9.80
N ASN A 85 12.43 -5.55 10.05
CA ASN A 85 11.75 -6.32 9.02
C ASN A 85 10.56 -5.52 8.43
N LEU A 86 9.79 -4.88 9.29
CA LEU A 86 8.70 -4.02 8.84
C LEU A 86 9.21 -2.90 7.93
N PHE A 87 10.26 -2.21 8.36
CA PHE A 87 10.88 -1.14 7.57
C PHE A 87 11.36 -1.66 6.20
N SER A 88 12.01 -2.82 6.18
CA SER A 88 12.55 -3.41 4.96
C SER A 88 11.47 -3.78 3.93
N MET A 89 10.23 -3.95 4.37
CA MET A 89 9.09 -4.23 3.51
C MET A 89 8.50 -2.97 2.87
N THR A 90 9.00 -1.80 3.22
CA THR A 90 8.48 -0.52 2.74
C THR A 90 9.45 0.13 1.75
N PRO A 91 8.95 1.00 0.84
CA PRO A 91 9.83 1.74 -0.07
C PRO A 91 10.66 2.80 0.66
N HIS A 92 10.39 3.07 1.94
CA HIS A 92 11.13 4.06 2.73
C HIS A 92 12.59 3.66 2.93
N VAL A 93 12.94 2.37 2.79
CA VAL A 93 14.32 1.89 2.85
C VAL A 93 15.23 2.61 1.85
N PHE A 94 14.70 3.07 0.73
CA PHE A 94 15.44 3.79 -0.31
C PHE A 94 15.46 5.30 -0.11
N ARG A 95 14.74 5.82 0.88
CA ARG A 95 14.55 7.26 1.09
C ARG A 95 14.99 7.76 2.46
N ILE A 96 15.35 6.85 3.34
CA ILE A 96 15.67 7.19 4.73
C ILE A 96 16.98 7.99 4.80
N GLY A 97 16.98 9.07 5.59
CA GLY A 97 18.17 9.83 5.91
C GLY A 97 18.94 9.21 7.06
N LYS A 98 20.15 9.73 7.29
CA LYS A 98 21.06 9.23 8.33
C LYS A 98 20.45 9.33 9.73
N ALA A 99 19.82 10.47 10.06
CA ALA A 99 19.21 10.69 11.36
C ALA A 99 18.01 9.74 11.58
N GLY A 100 17.20 9.54 10.53
CA GLY A 100 16.09 8.60 10.59
C GLY A 100 16.55 7.16 10.78
N ALA A 101 17.62 6.77 10.09
CA ALA A 101 18.19 5.42 10.22
C ALA A 101 18.70 5.19 11.65
N GLU A 102 19.30 6.18 12.26
CA GLU A 102 19.79 6.09 13.64
C GLU A 102 18.63 5.95 14.64
N ARG A 103 17.59 6.77 14.48
CA ARG A 103 16.38 6.64 15.31
C ARG A 103 15.73 5.27 15.19
N LEU A 104 15.70 4.71 13.97
CA LEU A 104 15.13 3.40 13.72
C LEU A 104 15.93 2.30 14.44
N LYS A 105 17.27 2.37 14.41
CA LYS A 105 18.13 1.42 15.11
C LYS A 105 17.90 1.41 16.63
N GLN A 106 17.53 2.55 17.19
CA GLN A 106 17.27 2.70 18.63
C GLN A 106 15.85 2.30 19.03
N THR A 107 15.00 2.05 18.05
CA THR A 107 13.61 1.66 18.32
C THR A 107 13.52 0.16 18.58
N GLU A 108 13.20 -0.20 19.83
CA GLU A 108 13.09 -1.60 20.26
C GLU A 108 11.70 -2.17 20.05
N ALA A 109 10.69 -1.31 20.10
CA ALA A 109 9.29 -1.71 19.94
C ALA A 109 8.51 -0.61 19.25
N LEU A 110 7.50 -0.99 18.48
CA LEU A 110 6.65 -0.07 17.76
C LEU A 110 5.22 -0.62 17.74
N THR A 111 4.28 0.24 18.15
CA THR A 111 2.85 0.01 17.89
C THR A 111 2.44 0.95 16.77
N ASP A 112 1.84 0.40 15.73
CA ASP A 112 1.47 1.17 14.55
C ASP A 112 0.14 0.68 13.99
N THR A 113 -0.31 1.33 12.93
CA THR A 113 -1.58 1.02 12.28
C THR A 113 -1.35 0.77 10.80
N ALA A 114 -1.81 -0.37 10.34
CA ALA A 114 -1.96 -0.63 8.91
C ALA A 114 -3.30 -0.04 8.47
N SER A 115 -3.27 0.82 7.46
CA SER A 115 -4.46 1.48 6.94
C SER A 115 -4.40 1.46 5.42
N CYS A 116 -5.30 0.73 4.81
CA CYS A 116 -5.32 0.57 3.36
C CYS A 116 -6.75 0.46 2.86
N VAL A 117 -6.89 0.49 1.53
CA VAL A 117 -8.17 0.37 0.86
C VAL A 117 -8.07 -0.75 -0.17
N LEU A 118 -9.00 -1.71 -0.09
CA LEU A 118 -9.16 -2.74 -1.11
C LEU A 118 -10.22 -2.28 -2.09
N ASN A 119 -9.84 -2.10 -3.34
CA ASN A 119 -10.75 -1.76 -4.42
C ASN A 119 -10.95 -2.98 -5.32
N VAL A 120 -12.20 -3.28 -5.60
CA VAL A 120 -12.58 -4.36 -6.51
C VAL A 120 -13.14 -3.73 -7.78
N TYR A 121 -12.45 -3.98 -8.88
CA TYR A 121 -12.87 -3.52 -10.20
C TYR A 121 -13.26 -4.71 -11.06
N ARG A 122 -14.16 -4.47 -11.99
CA ARG A 122 -14.54 -5.43 -13.02
C ARG A 122 -14.15 -4.87 -14.38
N ARG A 123 -13.52 -5.70 -15.21
CA ARG A 123 -13.19 -5.32 -16.58
C ARG A 123 -14.50 -5.24 -17.40
N ASP A 124 -14.69 -4.08 -18.01
CA ASP A 124 -15.83 -3.84 -18.90
C ASP A 124 -15.75 -4.67 -20.18
#